data_8d98328a1c97ba6b85c59ebec003eaa6
#
_entry.id   8d98328a1c97ba6b85c59ebec003eaa6
#
_cell.length_a   1.000
_cell.length_b   1.000
_cell.length_c   1.000
_cell.angle_alpha   90.00
_cell.angle_beta   90.00
_cell.angle_gamma   90.00
#
_symmetry.space_group_name_H-M   'P 1'
#
loop_
_entity.id
_entity.type
_entity.pdbx_description
1 polymer ?
#
loop_
_entity_poly.entity_id
_entity_poly.type
_entity_poly.pdbx_seq_one_letter_code
_entity_poly.pdbx_strand_id
1 'polypeptide(L)'
;VGVLTCPYQPDVEERGRQAVLILAIRIKRLDGKRLIVSPAGRDLVLPANPEPREHLVNAIGLAYRWHEALLESGGTLIELARSEGITEARIRRLLPLTHLGPEILKQALVGDLPPSITLNDLLAAARNLDWEKQARELGLVEEPRARSPGATGKSAR
;
A
#
# COMPACT_ATOMS: atom_id res chain seq x y z
N VAL A 1 20.38 6.20 -19.59
CA VAL A 1 20.27 7.35 -18.69
C VAL A 1 18.79 7.44 -18.30
N GLY A 2 18.43 6.81 -17.17
CA GLY A 2 17.06 6.82 -16.68
C GLY A 2 16.73 8.18 -16.07
N VAL A 3 15.69 8.83 -16.59
CA VAL A 3 15.13 10.05 -16.00
C VAL A 3 14.34 9.63 -14.76
N LEU A 4 14.85 9.95 -13.58
CA LEU A 4 14.12 9.83 -12.32
C LEU A 4 12.99 10.87 -12.34
N THR A 5 11.78 10.43 -12.69
CA THR A 5 10.59 11.27 -12.58
C THR A 5 10.18 11.25 -11.11
N CYS A 6 10.56 12.27 -10.36
CA CYS A 6 10.13 12.45 -8.98
C CYS A 6 8.67 12.95 -9.00
N PRO A 7 7.69 12.19 -8.45
CA PRO A 7 6.28 12.62 -8.45
C PRO A 7 5.99 13.74 -7.44
N TYR A 8 7.00 14.19 -6.73
CA TYR A 8 6.92 15.29 -5.77
C TYR A 8 7.55 16.54 -6.40
N GLN A 9 6.83 17.65 -6.41
CA GLN A 9 7.41 18.94 -6.79
C GLN A 9 8.23 19.46 -5.60
N PRO A 10 9.57 19.47 -5.70
CA PRO A 10 10.41 20.02 -4.65
C PRO A 10 10.32 21.55 -4.67
N ASP A 11 10.37 22.17 -3.49
CA ASP A 11 10.59 23.59 -3.38
C ASP A 11 12.02 23.91 -3.79
N VAL A 12 12.19 24.71 -4.83
CA VAL A 12 13.49 25.13 -5.33
C VAL A 12 13.72 26.58 -4.90
N GLU A 13 14.65 26.79 -3.98
CA GLU A 13 15.13 28.14 -3.63
C GLU A 13 16.42 28.45 -4.39
N GLU A 14 16.41 29.55 -5.17
CA GLU A 14 17.62 30.06 -5.77
C GLU A 14 18.38 30.95 -4.77
N ARG A 15 19.56 30.51 -4.34
CA ARG A 15 20.50 31.30 -3.53
C ARG A 15 21.78 31.59 -4.33
N GLY A 16 21.78 32.72 -5.02
CA GLY A 16 22.92 33.11 -5.82
C GLY A 16 23.14 32.21 -7.04
N ARG A 17 24.31 31.55 -7.15
CA ARG A 17 24.65 30.61 -8.23
C ARG A 17 24.33 29.15 -7.91
N GLN A 18 23.71 28.88 -6.78
CA GLN A 18 23.37 27.53 -6.34
C GLN A 18 21.85 27.36 -6.24
N ALA A 19 21.31 26.32 -6.85
CA ALA A 19 19.94 25.89 -6.63
C ALA A 19 19.90 24.94 -5.43
N VAL A 20 19.11 25.28 -4.40
CA VAL A 20 18.90 24.44 -3.23
C VAL A 20 17.58 23.70 -3.40
N LEU A 21 17.66 22.39 -3.45
CA LEU A 21 16.51 21.49 -3.56
C LEU A 21 16.09 21.05 -2.15
N ILE A 22 14.91 21.48 -1.70
CA ILE A 22 14.36 21.10 -0.40
C ILE A 22 13.36 19.98 -0.63
N LEU A 23 13.70 18.76 -0.14
CA LEU A 23 12.83 17.59 -0.21
C LEU A 23 12.32 17.28 1.19
N ALA A 24 11.02 17.33 1.37
CA ALA A 24 10.40 16.78 2.57
C ALA A 24 10.44 15.24 2.47
N ILE A 25 11.12 14.59 3.38
CA ILE A 25 11.22 13.12 3.43
C ILE A 25 10.76 12.61 4.79
N ARG A 26 10.19 11.40 4.79
CA ARG A 26 9.89 10.66 6.02
C ARG A 26 10.66 9.34 6.00
N ILE A 27 11.26 8.97 7.12
CA ILE A 27 11.95 7.69 7.25
C ILE A 27 11.02 6.72 7.97
N LYS A 28 10.66 5.61 7.31
CA LYS A 28 9.91 4.48 7.89
C LYS A 28 10.88 3.31 8.09
N ARG A 29 10.77 2.59 9.20
CA ARG A 29 11.48 1.33 9.40
C ARG A 29 10.59 0.17 8.97
N LEU A 30 11.14 -0.69 8.11
CA LEU A 30 10.49 -1.89 7.63
C LEU A 30 11.50 -3.04 7.70
N ASP A 31 11.21 -4.10 8.46
CA ASP A 31 12.07 -5.29 8.62
C ASP A 31 13.55 -4.96 8.86
N GLY A 32 13.81 -3.98 9.74
CA GLY A 32 15.17 -3.52 10.05
C GLY A 32 15.81 -2.59 9.02
N LYS A 33 15.22 -2.40 7.85
CA LYS A 33 15.67 -1.46 6.81
C LYS A 33 15.02 -0.08 7.01
N ARG A 34 15.76 0.97 6.66
CA ARG A 34 15.22 2.33 6.63
C ARG A 34 14.78 2.64 5.21
N LEU A 35 13.50 2.97 5.03
CA LEU A 35 12.94 3.42 3.76
C LEU A 35 12.73 4.92 3.80
N ILE A 36 13.07 5.57 2.70
CA ILE A 36 12.80 6.99 2.49
C ILE A 36 11.49 7.09 1.73
N VAL A 37 10.49 7.65 2.39
CA VAL A 37 9.15 7.81 1.81
C VAL A 37 8.80 9.30 1.70
N SER A 38 7.92 9.64 0.76
CA SER A 38 7.38 10.99 0.67
C SER A 38 6.53 11.31 1.91
N PRO A 39 6.22 12.58 2.22
CA PRO A 39 5.31 12.95 3.29
C PRO A 39 3.93 12.32 3.15
N ALA A 40 3.50 12.04 1.92
CA ALA A 40 2.25 11.33 1.60
C ALA A 40 2.34 9.80 1.80
N GLY A 41 3.47 9.27 2.29
CA GLY A 41 3.67 7.85 2.56
C GLY A 41 4.05 7.00 1.34
N ARG A 42 4.31 7.63 0.18
CA ARG A 42 4.77 6.90 -1.02
C ARG A 42 6.27 6.70 -0.99
N ASP A 43 6.72 5.56 -1.49
CA ASP A 43 8.14 5.32 -1.68
C ASP A 43 8.69 6.22 -2.79
N LEU A 44 9.78 6.92 -2.51
CA LEU A 44 10.47 7.75 -3.49
C LEU A 44 11.34 6.93 -4.45
N VAL A 45 11.58 5.68 -4.11
CA VAL A 45 12.38 4.73 -4.91
C VAL A 45 11.45 3.61 -5.36
N LEU A 46 10.94 3.72 -6.59
CA LEU A 46 10.29 2.58 -7.25
C LEU A 46 11.38 1.67 -7.80
N PRO A 47 11.26 0.34 -7.66
CA PRO A 47 12.17 -0.58 -8.31
C PRO A 47 12.10 -0.37 -9.83
N ALA A 48 13.26 -0.40 -10.49
CA ALA A 48 13.35 -0.23 -11.95
C ALA A 48 12.63 -1.34 -12.72
N ASN A 49 12.44 -2.50 -12.08
CA ASN A 49 11.61 -3.61 -12.54
C ASN A 49 10.69 -4.01 -11.40
N PRO A 50 9.37 -3.85 -11.56
CA PRO A 50 8.41 -4.36 -10.60
C PRO A 50 8.47 -5.90 -10.60
N GLU A 51 8.79 -6.48 -9.46
CA GLU A 51 8.74 -7.92 -9.25
C GLU A 51 7.67 -8.24 -8.19
N PRO A 52 6.80 -9.22 -8.47
CA PRO A 52 5.85 -9.69 -7.48
C PRO A 52 6.57 -10.17 -6.22
N ARG A 53 6.14 -9.69 -5.07
CA ARG A 53 6.68 -10.16 -3.79
C ARG A 53 6.03 -11.49 -3.43
N GLU A 54 6.75 -12.59 -3.65
CA GLU A 54 6.26 -13.97 -3.51
C GLU A 54 5.47 -14.20 -2.21
N HIS A 55 5.95 -13.67 -1.08
CA HIS A 55 5.28 -13.86 0.20
C HIS A 55 3.88 -13.20 0.26
N LEU A 56 3.65 -12.07 -0.44
CA LEU A 56 2.35 -11.42 -0.54
C LEU A 56 1.44 -12.19 -1.49
N VAL A 57 1.96 -12.55 -2.66
CA VAL A 57 1.23 -13.34 -3.67
C VAL A 57 0.80 -14.68 -3.09
N ASN A 58 1.71 -15.37 -2.40
CA ASN A 58 1.41 -16.65 -1.75
C ASN A 58 0.36 -16.50 -0.65
N ALA A 59 0.43 -15.45 0.17
CA ALA A 59 -0.57 -15.22 1.22
C ALA A 59 -1.96 -14.95 0.64
N ILE A 60 -2.04 -14.15 -0.43
CA ILE A 60 -3.29 -13.87 -1.15
C ILE A 60 -3.81 -15.16 -1.78
N GLY A 61 -2.97 -15.90 -2.51
CA GLY A 61 -3.35 -17.16 -3.16
C GLY A 61 -3.87 -18.21 -2.17
N LEU A 62 -3.23 -18.33 -1.00
CA LEU A 62 -3.70 -19.20 0.09
C LEU A 62 -5.07 -18.78 0.61
N ALA A 63 -5.30 -17.47 0.80
CA ALA A 63 -6.59 -16.98 1.28
C ALA A 63 -7.72 -17.33 0.31
N TYR A 64 -7.51 -17.13 -1.01
CA TYR A 64 -8.50 -17.48 -2.02
C TYR A 64 -8.74 -18.99 -2.09
N ARG A 65 -7.69 -19.82 -2.09
CA ARG A 65 -7.80 -21.28 -2.10
C ARG A 65 -8.60 -21.79 -0.88
N TRP A 66 -8.32 -21.27 0.30
CA TRP A 66 -9.06 -21.67 1.51
C TRP A 66 -10.50 -21.18 1.50
N HIS A 67 -10.74 -20.00 0.98
CA HIS A 67 -12.10 -19.47 0.83
C HIS A 67 -12.93 -20.36 -0.11
N GLU A 68 -12.37 -20.75 -1.26
CA GLU A 68 -12.99 -21.64 -2.22
C GLU A 68 -13.27 -23.02 -1.60
N ALA A 69 -12.28 -23.61 -0.93
CA ALA A 69 -12.45 -24.90 -0.23
C ALA A 69 -13.56 -24.87 0.83
N LEU A 70 -13.71 -23.76 1.55
CA LEU A 70 -14.80 -23.60 2.53
C LEU A 70 -16.17 -23.50 1.86
N LEU A 71 -16.24 -22.80 0.72
CA LEU A 71 -17.50 -22.68 -0.04
C LEU A 71 -17.92 -24.02 -0.65
N GLU A 72 -16.99 -24.78 -1.21
CA GLU A 72 -17.25 -26.08 -1.85
C GLU A 72 -17.61 -27.16 -0.85
N SER A 73 -16.85 -27.23 0.26
CA SER A 73 -17.07 -28.28 1.26
C SER A 73 -18.23 -28.01 2.22
N GLY A 74 -18.63 -26.73 2.36
CA GLY A 74 -19.53 -26.30 3.45
C GLY A 74 -18.95 -26.58 4.84
N GLY A 75 -17.64 -26.87 4.91
CA GLY A 75 -16.93 -27.26 6.12
C GLY A 75 -16.59 -26.11 7.06
N THR A 76 -16.01 -26.44 8.18
CA THR A 76 -15.59 -25.50 9.21
C THR A 76 -14.11 -25.10 9.04
N LEU A 77 -13.71 -23.96 9.63
CA LEU A 77 -12.31 -23.56 9.70
C LEU A 77 -11.42 -24.60 10.40
N ILE A 78 -11.98 -25.33 11.37
CA ILE A 78 -11.28 -26.38 12.12
C ILE A 78 -10.96 -27.58 11.22
N GLU A 79 -11.91 -27.99 10.39
CA GLU A 79 -11.74 -29.10 9.45
C GLU A 79 -10.71 -28.73 8.37
N LEU A 80 -10.80 -27.51 7.83
CA LEU A 80 -9.83 -27.01 6.88
C LEU A 80 -8.42 -26.91 7.51
N ALA A 81 -8.32 -26.42 8.74
CA ALA A 81 -7.04 -26.33 9.45
C ALA A 81 -6.40 -27.72 9.64
N ARG A 82 -7.23 -28.72 9.95
CA ARG A 82 -6.79 -30.11 10.13
C ARG A 82 -6.32 -30.72 8.80
N SER A 83 -7.05 -30.51 7.71
CA SER A 83 -6.69 -31.04 6.39
C SER A 83 -5.42 -30.40 5.84
N GLU A 84 -5.22 -29.08 6.06
CA GLU A 84 -4.03 -28.34 5.63
C GLU A 84 -2.82 -28.50 6.57
N GLY A 85 -2.99 -29.11 7.75
CA GLY A 85 -1.92 -29.28 8.74
C GLY A 85 -1.44 -27.96 9.36
N ILE A 86 -2.33 -26.96 9.46
CA ILE A 86 -2.03 -25.62 9.98
C ILE A 86 -2.99 -25.24 11.11
N THR A 87 -2.72 -24.10 11.75
CA THR A 87 -3.61 -23.62 12.81
C THR A 87 -4.81 -22.86 12.24
N GLU A 88 -5.97 -23.01 12.86
CA GLU A 88 -7.17 -22.23 12.55
C GLU A 88 -6.90 -20.70 12.60
N ALA A 89 -6.10 -20.28 13.58
CA ALA A 89 -5.72 -18.88 13.74
C ALA A 89 -5.00 -18.32 12.50
N ARG A 90 -4.18 -19.14 11.82
CA ARG A 90 -3.50 -18.75 10.59
C ARG A 90 -4.50 -18.55 9.45
N ILE A 91 -5.45 -19.45 9.29
CA ILE A 91 -6.50 -19.33 8.27
C ILE A 91 -7.32 -18.07 8.54
N ARG A 92 -7.84 -17.91 9.75
CA ARG A 92 -8.66 -16.77 10.17
C ARG A 92 -7.94 -15.43 9.98
N ARG A 93 -6.61 -15.42 10.16
CA ARG A 93 -5.80 -14.22 9.92
C ARG A 93 -5.72 -13.85 8.44
N LEU A 94 -5.56 -14.82 7.53
CA LEU A 94 -5.30 -14.55 6.11
C LEU A 94 -6.59 -14.46 5.28
N LEU A 95 -7.68 -15.12 5.67
CA LEU A 95 -8.96 -15.09 4.94
C LEU A 95 -9.43 -13.67 4.55
N PRO A 96 -9.29 -12.64 5.39
CA PRO A 96 -9.71 -11.29 5.01
C PRO A 96 -9.05 -10.75 3.72
N LEU A 97 -7.89 -11.29 3.30
CA LEU A 97 -7.25 -10.88 2.04
C LEU A 97 -8.14 -11.11 0.81
N THR A 98 -9.14 -11.98 0.89
CA THR A 98 -10.13 -12.17 -0.18
C THR A 98 -11.04 -10.96 -0.39
N HIS A 99 -11.08 -10.02 0.57
CA HIS A 99 -11.87 -8.79 0.48
C HIS A 99 -11.05 -7.60 -0.09
N LEU A 100 -9.79 -7.82 -0.47
CA LEU A 100 -8.99 -6.77 -1.10
C LEU A 100 -9.59 -6.32 -2.43
N GLY A 101 -9.55 -5.02 -2.66
CA GLY A 101 -10.01 -4.43 -3.92
C GLY A 101 -9.23 -4.94 -5.13
N PRO A 102 -9.89 -5.08 -6.30
CA PRO A 102 -9.28 -5.65 -7.52
C PRO A 102 -7.99 -4.94 -7.94
N GLU A 103 -7.93 -3.62 -7.80
CA GLU A 103 -6.75 -2.84 -8.16
C GLU A 103 -5.55 -3.13 -7.24
N ILE A 104 -5.81 -3.36 -5.95
CA ILE A 104 -4.77 -3.73 -4.98
C ILE A 104 -4.24 -5.13 -5.30
N LEU A 105 -5.13 -6.07 -5.63
CA LEU A 105 -4.77 -7.43 -6.04
C LEU A 105 -3.93 -7.40 -7.32
N LYS A 106 -4.34 -6.63 -8.32
CA LYS A 106 -3.61 -6.48 -9.57
C LYS A 106 -2.19 -5.95 -9.33
N GLN A 107 -2.06 -4.87 -8.54
CA GLN A 107 -0.77 -4.31 -8.20
C GLN A 107 0.11 -5.30 -7.42
N ALA A 108 -0.48 -6.11 -6.52
CA ALA A 108 0.24 -7.15 -5.80
C ALA A 108 0.80 -8.23 -6.74
N LEU A 109 -0.01 -8.66 -7.73
CA LEU A 109 0.34 -9.71 -8.69
C LEU A 109 1.37 -9.23 -9.72
N VAL A 110 1.31 -7.97 -10.15
CA VAL A 110 2.27 -7.39 -11.11
C VAL A 110 3.55 -6.92 -10.42
N GLY A 111 3.52 -6.72 -9.09
CA GLY A 111 4.67 -6.22 -8.34
C GLY A 111 4.71 -4.70 -8.18
N ASP A 112 3.66 -4.00 -8.61
CA ASP A 112 3.57 -2.53 -8.57
C ASP A 112 3.20 -1.96 -7.19
N LEU A 113 2.95 -2.83 -6.19
CA LEU A 113 2.70 -2.35 -4.83
C LEU A 113 3.95 -1.67 -4.26
N PRO A 114 3.81 -0.46 -3.68
CA PRO A 114 4.90 0.22 -3.00
C PRO A 114 5.63 -0.70 -2.02
N PRO A 115 6.98 -0.68 -1.98
CA PRO A 115 7.77 -1.52 -1.06
C PRO A 115 7.44 -1.30 0.42
N SER A 116 6.88 -0.15 0.77
CA SER A 116 6.44 0.18 2.14
C SER A 116 5.21 -0.59 2.60
N ILE A 117 4.41 -1.14 1.68
CA ILE A 117 3.21 -1.91 2.01
C ILE A 117 3.61 -3.33 2.40
N THR A 118 3.28 -3.71 3.62
CA THR A 118 3.53 -5.05 4.18
C THR A 118 2.27 -5.92 4.12
N LEU A 119 2.44 -7.21 4.40
CA LEU A 119 1.31 -8.12 4.58
C LEU A 119 0.35 -7.64 5.69
N ASN A 120 0.89 -7.04 6.76
CA ASN A 120 0.06 -6.53 7.85
C ASN A 120 -0.77 -5.31 7.41
N ASP A 121 -0.22 -4.46 6.54
CA ASP A 121 -0.96 -3.32 5.99
C ASP A 121 -2.10 -3.81 5.08
N LEU A 122 -1.87 -4.83 4.25
CA LEU A 122 -2.92 -5.47 3.44
C LEU A 122 -4.01 -6.12 4.31
N LEU A 123 -3.62 -6.80 5.40
CA LEU A 123 -4.56 -7.40 6.34
C LEU A 123 -5.38 -6.36 7.10
N ALA A 124 -4.80 -5.21 7.41
CA ALA A 124 -5.51 -4.09 8.03
C ALA A 124 -6.52 -3.49 7.06
N ALA A 125 -6.10 -3.19 5.83
CA ALA A 125 -6.95 -2.65 4.78
C ALA A 125 -8.12 -3.59 4.42
N ALA A 126 -7.86 -4.90 4.34
CA ALA A 126 -8.86 -5.92 4.00
C ALA A 126 -10.02 -6.05 5.02
N ARG A 127 -9.90 -5.45 6.21
CA ARG A 127 -10.99 -5.37 7.19
C ARG A 127 -12.07 -4.37 6.79
N ASN A 128 -11.69 -3.42 5.94
CA ASN A 128 -12.61 -2.44 5.38
C ASN A 128 -13.17 -3.03 4.08
N LEU A 129 -14.50 -3.08 3.94
CA LEU A 129 -15.13 -3.60 2.72
C LEU A 129 -15.25 -2.53 1.61
N ASP A 130 -14.91 -1.30 1.91
CA ASP A 130 -14.90 -0.19 0.95
C ASP A 130 -13.53 -0.11 0.27
N TRP A 131 -13.48 -0.50 -0.99
CA TRP A 131 -12.24 -0.56 -1.77
C TRP A 131 -11.54 0.80 -1.97
N GLU A 132 -12.32 1.89 -2.00
CA GLU A 132 -11.72 3.22 -2.08
C GLU A 132 -11.01 3.59 -0.78
N LYS A 133 -11.58 3.20 0.35
CA LYS A 133 -10.94 3.39 1.66
C LYS A 133 -9.70 2.52 1.78
N GLN A 134 -9.75 1.27 1.33
CA GLN A 134 -8.56 0.41 1.31
C GLN A 134 -7.42 1.06 0.53
N ALA A 135 -7.70 1.57 -0.67
CA ALA A 135 -6.70 2.23 -1.51
C ALA A 135 -6.13 3.49 -0.86
N ARG A 136 -6.97 4.29 -0.17
CA ARG A 136 -6.52 5.46 0.61
C ARG A 136 -5.68 5.09 1.82
N GLU A 137 -6.09 4.09 2.60
CA GLU A 137 -5.34 3.58 3.76
C GLU A 137 -3.95 3.07 3.36
N LEU A 138 -3.83 2.45 2.18
CA LEU A 138 -2.58 1.98 1.61
C LEU A 138 -1.78 3.09 0.89
N GLY A 139 -2.33 4.30 0.77
CA GLY A 139 -1.67 5.41 0.07
C GLY A 139 -1.55 5.21 -1.44
N LEU A 140 -2.41 4.38 -2.03
CA LEU A 140 -2.42 4.10 -3.47
C LEU A 140 -3.22 5.12 -4.28
N VAL A 141 -4.06 5.93 -3.62
CA VAL A 141 -4.84 7.02 -4.22
C VAL A 141 -4.46 8.33 -3.54
N GLU A 142 -4.24 9.37 -4.33
CA GLU A 142 -4.08 10.72 -3.78
C GLU A 142 -5.39 11.19 -3.16
N GLU A 143 -5.34 11.65 -1.91
CA GLU A 143 -6.43 12.46 -1.40
C GLU A 143 -6.55 13.72 -2.28
N PRO A 144 -7.77 14.06 -2.76
CA PRO A 144 -7.96 15.36 -3.39
C PRO A 144 -7.51 16.41 -2.37
N ARG A 145 -6.47 17.17 -2.71
CA ARG A 145 -5.95 18.25 -1.86
C ARG A 145 -7.15 19.08 -1.44
N ALA A 146 -7.45 19.09 -0.14
CA ALA A 146 -8.40 20.02 0.44
C ALA A 146 -8.02 21.41 -0.07
N ARG A 147 -8.88 22.03 -0.89
CA ARG A 147 -8.70 23.41 -1.35
C ARG A 147 -8.54 24.22 -0.07
N SER A 148 -7.36 24.79 0.12
CA SER A 148 -7.15 25.79 1.16
C SER A 148 -8.25 26.84 1.02
N PRO A 149 -9.01 27.12 2.09
CA PRO A 149 -10.03 28.17 2.02
C PRO A 149 -9.33 29.47 1.65
N GLY A 150 -9.73 30.03 0.50
CA GLY A 150 -9.13 31.16 -0.13
C GLY A 150 -8.88 32.29 0.86
N ALA A 151 -7.69 32.87 0.78
CA ALA A 151 -7.39 34.15 1.38
C ALA A 151 -8.38 35.18 0.82
N THR A 152 -9.39 35.49 1.62
CA THR A 152 -10.32 36.59 1.35
C THR A 152 -9.53 37.88 1.43
N GLY A 153 -9.24 38.44 0.27
CA GLY A 153 -8.64 39.75 0.14
C GLY A 153 -9.51 40.79 0.85
N LYS A 154 -9.01 41.32 1.94
CA LYS A 154 -9.58 42.48 2.61
C LYS A 154 -9.10 43.73 1.86
N SER A 155 -9.92 44.15 0.91
CA SER A 155 -9.76 45.49 0.31
C SER A 155 -10.16 46.51 1.38
N ALA A 156 -9.21 47.29 1.84
CA ALA A 156 -9.44 48.45 2.65
C ALA A 156 -9.57 49.71 1.76
N ARG A 157 -10.63 50.44 1.98
CA ARG A 157 -10.75 51.85 1.60
C ARG A 157 -9.94 52.70 2.56
#